data_f1662ecd1564a75c37aee15e1c25191d
#
_entry.id   f1662ecd1564a75c37aee15e1c25191d
#
_cell.length_a   1.000
_cell.length_b   1.000
_cell.length_c   1.000
_cell.angle_alpha   90.00
_cell.angle_beta   90.00
_cell.angle_gamma   90.00
#
_symmetry.space_group_name_H-M   'P 1'
#
loop_
_entity.id
_entity.type
_entity.pdbx_description
1 polymer ?
#
loop_
_entity_poly.entity_id
_entity_poly.type
_entity_poly.pdbx_seq_one_letter_code
_entity_poly.pdbx_strand_id
1 'polypeptide(L)'
;MNLVTAEAPRMKTIREYIEARTLPLEDLKGALQLAMRLEFSTIPPYLCAQWSVKRDPDRAEGVVHEIVSQEMSHFALAGNLLTAIGGRPSIGRADFVPAYPLYELPGGIPQELPVDLKPLRKAQLAVFMQIETPEFPPIGFLEEQAPATIGAFYDTIIASFQTLNPEIDPAAHAVELPSRHRIGTVADAIETINRIKSEGEGTQDSPDQPSGEERGSFAHYYLFKELWLQKRLVKVGGRWSFSGAHIDLPDVYDFRPSPAEPNPSAEFNRTFSQLLCDLETCWTSGAPPNVAAMFQLQILGRDLIKRGFRPEFRWDDGTS
;
A
#
# COMPACT_ATOMS: atom_id res chain seq x y z
N MET A 1 35.90 21.81 22.16
CA MET A 1 35.21 22.00 20.88
C MET A 1 34.22 20.84 20.76
N ASN A 2 32.99 21.04 21.27
CA ASN A 2 31.98 19.98 21.29
C ASN A 2 31.40 19.85 19.87
N LEU A 3 31.69 18.74 19.23
CA LEU A 3 30.98 18.31 18.03
C LEU A 3 29.53 17.99 18.43
N VAL A 4 28.62 18.91 18.16
CA VAL A 4 27.19 18.63 18.15
C VAL A 4 26.98 17.71 16.95
N THR A 5 26.85 16.42 17.20
CA THR A 5 26.33 15.47 16.20
C THR A 5 24.91 15.92 15.89
N ALA A 6 24.68 16.49 14.71
CA ALA A 6 23.34 16.73 14.22
C ALA A 6 22.64 15.36 14.13
N GLU A 7 21.66 15.12 15.00
CA GLU A 7 20.75 13.99 14.86
C GLU A 7 20.11 14.07 13.46
N ALA A 8 20.10 12.93 12.77
CA ALA A 8 19.37 12.84 11.51
C ALA A 8 17.90 13.27 11.77
N PRO A 9 17.29 14.12 10.90
CA PRO A 9 15.95 14.60 11.12
C PRO A 9 14.98 13.42 11.27
N ARG A 10 14.31 13.36 12.43
CA ARG A 10 13.27 12.34 12.69
C ARG A 10 12.16 12.48 11.66
N MET A 11 11.74 11.36 11.06
CA MET A 11 10.58 11.34 10.18
C MET A 11 9.33 11.73 10.97
N LYS A 12 8.55 12.68 10.46
CA LYS A 12 7.29 13.12 11.07
C LYS A 12 6.25 11.99 11.00
N THR A 13 5.38 11.95 11.98
CA THR A 13 4.22 11.05 11.98
C THR A 13 3.09 11.61 11.11
N ILE A 14 2.16 10.74 10.70
CA ILE A 14 0.95 11.15 9.97
C ILE A 14 0.16 12.18 10.79
N ARG A 15 0.04 11.99 12.09
CA ARG A 15 -0.63 12.94 12.99
C ARG A 15 0.01 14.34 12.94
N GLU A 16 1.35 14.42 13.00
CA GLU A 16 2.07 15.68 12.90
C GLU A 16 1.83 16.39 11.56
N TYR A 17 1.71 15.64 10.46
CA TYR A 17 1.36 16.19 9.15
C TYR A 17 -0.09 16.72 9.13
N ILE A 18 -1.06 15.96 9.64
CA ILE A 18 -2.47 16.38 9.68
C ILE A 18 -2.65 17.64 10.55
N GLU A 19 -2.00 17.71 11.72
CA GLU A 19 -2.05 18.87 12.62
C GLU A 19 -1.48 20.14 11.97
N ALA A 20 -0.52 20.01 11.06
CA ALA A 20 0.04 21.15 10.31
C ALA A 20 -0.94 21.72 9.26
N ARG A 21 -1.94 20.96 8.82
CA ARG A 21 -2.97 21.31 7.81
C ARG A 21 -2.46 21.62 6.41
N THR A 22 -1.35 22.34 6.31
CA THR A 22 -0.63 22.63 5.05
C THR A 22 0.86 22.55 5.32
N LEU A 23 1.61 22.05 4.35
CA LEU A 23 3.02 21.70 4.50
C LEU A 23 3.90 22.62 3.63
N PRO A 24 5.02 23.14 4.13
CA PRO A 24 6.04 23.71 3.26
C PRO A 24 6.59 22.63 2.32
N LEU A 25 7.24 23.04 1.21
CA LEU A 25 7.64 22.14 0.12
C LEU A 25 8.47 20.93 0.60
N GLU A 26 9.44 21.14 1.49
CA GLU A 26 10.29 20.04 1.99
C GLU A 26 9.49 19.05 2.88
N ASP A 27 8.54 19.55 3.66
CA ASP A 27 7.63 18.71 4.43
C ASP A 27 6.66 17.96 3.51
N LEU A 28 6.20 18.57 2.41
CA LEU A 28 5.37 17.91 1.40
C LEU A 28 6.14 16.78 0.71
N LYS A 29 7.42 16.99 0.39
CA LYS A 29 8.29 15.91 -0.11
C LYS A 29 8.44 14.79 0.93
N GLY A 30 8.63 15.13 2.20
CA GLY A 30 8.68 14.17 3.30
C GLY A 30 7.38 13.38 3.47
N ALA A 31 6.23 14.04 3.33
CA ALA A 31 4.91 13.40 3.38
C ALA A 31 4.71 12.42 2.21
N LEU A 32 5.13 12.76 1.00
CA LEU A 32 5.07 11.85 -0.16
C LEU A 32 6.02 10.65 -0.01
N GLN A 33 7.22 10.83 0.55
CA GLN A 33 8.11 9.71 0.90
C GLN A 33 7.49 8.81 1.98
N LEU A 34 6.78 9.39 2.96
CA LEU A 34 6.03 8.62 3.94
C LEU A 34 4.84 7.89 3.31
N ALA A 35 4.11 8.53 2.38
CA ALA A 35 3.05 7.88 1.61
C ALA A 35 3.58 6.65 0.86
N MET A 36 4.71 6.75 0.15
CA MET A 36 5.36 5.60 -0.47
C MET A 36 5.60 4.45 0.52
N ARG A 37 6.10 4.77 1.72
CA ARG A 37 6.39 3.77 2.73
C ARG A 37 5.11 3.14 3.30
N LEU A 38 4.05 3.92 3.41
CA LEU A 38 2.74 3.48 3.87
C LEU A 38 2.16 2.46 2.87
N GLU A 39 2.00 2.84 1.60
CA GLU A 39 1.49 1.97 0.54
C GLU A 39 2.34 0.70 0.40
N PHE A 40 3.66 0.83 0.43
CA PHE A 40 4.57 -0.30 0.38
C PHE A 40 4.37 -1.29 1.55
N SER A 41 4.01 -0.80 2.74
CA SER A 41 3.88 -1.65 3.94
C SER A 41 2.68 -2.60 3.89
N THR A 42 1.71 -2.37 3.00
CA THR A 42 0.54 -3.24 2.80
C THR A 42 0.81 -4.36 1.80
N ILE A 43 1.73 -4.14 0.85
CA ILE A 43 2.02 -5.07 -0.25
C ILE A 43 2.51 -6.45 0.24
N PRO A 44 3.53 -6.60 1.11
CA PRO A 44 3.99 -7.90 1.57
C PRO A 44 2.93 -8.75 2.29
N PRO A 45 2.13 -8.20 3.23
CA PRO A 45 1.02 -8.95 3.83
C PRO A 45 -0.03 -9.43 2.82
N TYR A 46 -0.40 -8.58 1.85
CA TYR A 46 -1.38 -8.94 0.82
C TYR A 46 -0.83 -9.97 -0.15
N LEU A 47 0.44 -9.87 -0.55
CA LEU A 47 1.13 -10.88 -1.37
C LEU A 47 1.21 -12.24 -0.64
N CYS A 48 1.59 -12.26 0.65
CA CYS A 48 1.62 -13.50 1.42
C CYS A 48 0.25 -14.16 1.50
N ALA A 49 -0.80 -13.37 1.73
CA ALA A 49 -2.17 -13.85 1.74
C ALA A 49 -2.59 -14.40 0.37
N GLN A 50 -2.35 -13.67 -0.72
CA GLN A 50 -2.62 -14.09 -2.08
C GLN A 50 -1.88 -15.38 -2.45
N TRP A 51 -0.58 -15.43 -2.21
CA TRP A 51 0.26 -16.59 -2.58
C TRP A 51 -0.03 -17.84 -1.73
N SER A 52 -0.69 -17.68 -0.58
CA SER A 52 -1.09 -18.80 0.26
C SER A 52 -2.25 -19.61 -0.31
N VAL A 53 -2.97 -19.06 -1.29
CA VAL A 53 -4.17 -19.72 -1.85
C VAL A 53 -3.79 -21.01 -2.57
N LYS A 54 -4.45 -22.11 -2.19
CA LYS A 54 -4.25 -23.46 -2.74
C LYS A 54 -5.39 -23.88 -3.66
N ARG A 55 -6.62 -23.57 -3.25
CA ARG A 55 -7.85 -23.83 -3.99
C ARG A 55 -8.81 -22.68 -3.73
N ASP A 56 -9.36 -22.11 -4.78
CA ASP A 56 -10.15 -20.89 -4.72
C ASP A 56 -11.47 -21.03 -5.50
N PRO A 57 -12.55 -21.50 -4.85
CA PRO A 57 -13.82 -21.74 -5.53
C PRO A 57 -14.50 -20.46 -6.00
N ASP A 58 -14.36 -19.35 -5.27
CA ASP A 58 -15.07 -18.09 -5.52
C ASP A 58 -14.14 -16.91 -5.86
N ARG A 59 -12.92 -17.22 -6.33
CA ARG A 59 -11.95 -16.25 -6.82
C ARG A 59 -11.50 -15.20 -5.80
N ALA A 60 -11.40 -15.58 -4.52
CA ALA A 60 -10.88 -14.71 -3.47
C ALA A 60 -9.43 -14.28 -3.73
N GLU A 61 -8.61 -15.16 -4.35
CA GLU A 61 -7.25 -14.80 -4.80
C GLU A 61 -7.28 -13.65 -5.80
N GLY A 62 -8.25 -13.67 -6.74
CA GLY A 62 -8.40 -12.60 -7.73
C GLY A 62 -8.73 -11.26 -7.11
N VAL A 63 -9.56 -11.23 -6.07
CA VAL A 63 -9.85 -10.01 -5.29
C VAL A 63 -8.60 -9.46 -4.61
N VAL A 64 -7.83 -10.32 -3.94
CA VAL A 64 -6.59 -9.89 -3.29
C VAL A 64 -5.55 -9.47 -4.32
N HIS A 65 -5.50 -10.12 -5.50
CA HIS A 65 -4.62 -9.72 -6.59
C HIS A 65 -4.94 -8.33 -7.13
N GLU A 66 -6.23 -8.01 -7.30
CA GLU A 66 -6.68 -6.68 -7.71
C GLU A 66 -6.22 -5.61 -6.72
N ILE A 67 -6.49 -5.82 -5.43
CA ILE A 67 -6.09 -4.89 -4.37
C ILE A 67 -4.56 -4.70 -4.36
N VAL A 68 -3.78 -5.78 -4.35
CA VAL A 68 -2.32 -5.69 -4.33
C VAL A 68 -1.76 -4.97 -5.55
N SER A 69 -2.41 -5.12 -6.71
CA SER A 69 -2.01 -4.43 -7.94
C SER A 69 -2.29 -2.92 -7.85
N GLN A 70 -3.38 -2.54 -7.18
CA GLN A 70 -3.71 -1.14 -6.90
C GLN A 70 -2.72 -0.55 -5.88
N GLU A 71 -2.39 -1.26 -4.79
CA GLU A 71 -1.37 -0.82 -3.83
C GLU A 71 0.01 -0.59 -4.48
N MET A 72 0.42 -1.49 -5.39
CA MET A 72 1.64 -1.28 -6.18
C MET A 72 1.56 -0.03 -7.05
N SER A 73 0.37 0.25 -7.59
CA SER A 73 0.12 1.47 -8.37
C SER A 73 0.13 2.72 -7.48
N HIS A 74 -0.49 2.68 -6.30
CA HIS A 74 -0.48 3.77 -5.32
C HIS A 74 0.94 4.11 -4.88
N PHE A 75 1.73 3.08 -4.56
CA PHE A 75 3.16 3.23 -4.26
C PHE A 75 3.92 3.93 -5.38
N ALA A 76 3.71 3.51 -6.62
CA ALA A 76 4.35 4.11 -7.78
C ALA A 76 3.87 5.55 -8.03
N LEU A 77 2.57 5.83 -7.88
CA LEU A 77 1.99 7.16 -8.01
C LEU A 77 2.53 8.14 -6.96
N ALA A 78 2.68 7.69 -5.69
CA ALA A 78 3.29 8.51 -4.63
C ALA A 78 4.76 8.87 -4.98
N GLY A 79 5.52 7.94 -5.55
CA GLY A 79 6.87 8.19 -6.06
C GLY A 79 6.88 9.17 -7.25
N ASN A 80 5.94 9.04 -8.18
CA ASN A 80 5.80 9.94 -9.32
C ASN A 80 5.42 11.37 -8.86
N LEU A 81 4.53 11.50 -7.87
CA LEU A 81 4.22 12.79 -7.24
C LEU A 81 5.45 13.42 -6.60
N LEU A 82 6.24 12.63 -5.90
CA LEU A 82 7.46 13.10 -5.24
C LEU A 82 8.48 13.64 -6.25
N THR A 83 8.73 12.91 -7.35
CA THR A 83 9.66 13.36 -8.40
C THR A 83 9.14 14.56 -9.14
N ALA A 84 7.84 14.64 -9.41
CA ALA A 84 7.22 15.77 -10.10
C ALA A 84 7.42 17.13 -9.39
N ILE A 85 7.59 17.14 -8.05
CA ILE A 85 7.89 18.34 -7.26
C ILE A 85 9.40 18.46 -6.91
N GLY A 86 10.28 17.78 -7.64
CA GLY A 86 11.72 17.84 -7.46
C GLY A 86 12.23 17.08 -6.21
N GLY A 87 11.47 16.12 -5.69
CA GLY A 87 11.94 15.19 -4.67
C GLY A 87 12.64 13.98 -5.27
N ARG A 88 13.19 13.11 -4.41
CA ARG A 88 13.87 11.87 -4.82
C ARG A 88 13.38 10.71 -3.98
N PRO A 89 12.63 9.77 -4.54
CA PRO A 89 12.30 8.52 -3.86
C PRO A 89 13.54 7.80 -3.35
N SER A 90 13.50 7.36 -2.10
CA SER A 90 14.57 6.61 -1.45
C SER A 90 13.98 5.34 -0.85
N ILE A 91 14.12 4.23 -1.58
CA ILE A 91 13.50 2.93 -1.26
C ILE A 91 14.48 1.76 -1.27
N GLY A 92 15.60 1.89 -1.98
CA GLY A 92 16.65 0.87 -2.12
C GLY A 92 17.57 0.79 -0.90
N ARG A 93 17.01 0.69 0.32
CA ARG A 93 17.77 0.73 1.57
C ARG A 93 17.06 -0.01 2.71
N ALA A 94 17.84 -0.54 3.64
CA ALA A 94 17.35 -1.39 4.73
C ALA A 94 16.29 -0.73 5.62
N ASP A 95 16.45 0.55 5.93
CA ASP A 95 15.54 1.27 6.81
C ASP A 95 14.22 1.71 6.13
N PHE A 96 14.10 1.54 4.82
CA PHE A 96 12.83 1.67 4.11
C PHE A 96 11.94 0.44 4.31
N VAL A 97 12.53 -0.75 4.35
CA VAL A 97 11.81 -2.02 4.40
C VAL A 97 11.22 -2.27 5.79
N PRO A 98 9.89 -2.46 5.92
CA PRO A 98 9.28 -2.77 7.20
C PRO A 98 9.72 -4.12 7.75
N ALA A 99 9.89 -4.23 9.08
CA ALA A 99 10.10 -5.49 9.76
C ALA A 99 8.76 -6.04 10.28
N TYR A 100 8.33 -7.19 9.75
CA TYR A 100 7.07 -7.84 10.17
C TYR A 100 7.29 -8.81 11.35
N PRO A 101 6.33 -8.84 12.35
CA PRO A 101 5.08 -8.09 12.39
C PRO A 101 5.28 -6.61 12.68
N LEU A 102 4.51 -5.75 11.98
CA LEU A 102 4.36 -4.35 12.36
C LEU A 102 3.31 -4.25 13.46
N TYR A 103 3.50 -3.34 14.41
CA TYR A 103 2.50 -3.03 15.43
C TYR A 103 1.79 -1.70 15.17
N GLU A 104 2.30 -0.94 14.21
CA GLU A 104 1.71 0.25 13.62
C GLU A 104 2.23 0.39 12.19
N LEU A 105 1.44 0.96 11.30
CA LEU A 105 1.91 1.26 9.95
C LEU A 105 2.90 2.45 9.96
N PRO A 106 3.72 2.61 8.91
CA PRO A 106 4.57 3.77 8.76
C PRO A 106 3.80 5.08 8.97
N GLY A 107 4.30 5.92 9.86
CA GLY A 107 3.61 7.15 10.25
C GLY A 107 2.72 7.03 11.49
N GLY A 108 2.63 5.84 12.11
CA GLY A 108 2.04 5.64 13.43
C GLY A 108 0.52 5.50 13.47
N ILE A 109 -0.13 5.10 12.36
CA ILE A 109 -1.57 4.84 12.28
C ILE A 109 -1.86 3.60 11.42
N PRO A 110 -2.92 2.81 11.73
CA PRO A 110 -3.57 2.75 13.05
C PRO A 110 -2.62 2.23 14.13
N GLN A 111 -2.85 2.64 15.36
CA GLN A 111 -2.06 2.17 16.51
C GLN A 111 -2.49 0.76 16.93
N GLU A 112 -1.56 0.00 17.53
CA GLU A 112 -1.82 -1.32 18.13
C GLU A 112 -2.39 -2.37 17.16
N LEU A 113 -2.17 -2.20 15.85
CA LEU A 113 -2.58 -3.16 14.84
C LEU A 113 -1.40 -4.09 14.46
N PRO A 114 -1.40 -5.36 14.90
CA PRO A 114 -0.36 -6.30 14.51
C PRO A 114 -0.54 -6.76 13.07
N VAL A 115 0.18 -6.13 12.14
CA VAL A 115 0.21 -6.52 10.73
C VAL A 115 1.34 -7.52 10.52
N ASP A 116 0.99 -8.76 10.21
CA ASP A 116 1.94 -9.86 10.02
C ASP A 116 1.77 -10.54 8.65
N LEU A 117 2.78 -11.25 8.22
CA LEU A 117 2.79 -12.03 6.99
C LEU A 117 2.12 -13.38 7.25
N LYS A 118 0.84 -13.50 6.92
CA LYS A 118 0.00 -14.67 7.22
C LYS A 118 -0.84 -15.15 6.02
N PRO A 119 -1.32 -16.40 6.04
CA PRO A 119 -2.22 -16.91 5.02
C PRO A 119 -3.57 -16.17 4.97
N LEU A 120 -4.25 -16.23 3.81
CA LEU A 120 -5.56 -15.65 3.59
C LEU A 120 -6.65 -16.35 4.42
N ARG A 121 -6.85 -15.89 5.63
CA ARG A 121 -7.85 -16.39 6.58
C ARG A 121 -8.66 -15.25 7.16
N LYS A 122 -9.82 -15.54 7.75
CA LYS A 122 -10.69 -14.50 8.37
C LYS A 122 -9.95 -13.57 9.34
N ALA A 123 -9.02 -14.09 10.13
CA ALA A 123 -8.24 -13.28 11.06
C ALA A 123 -7.35 -12.27 10.31
N GLN A 124 -6.75 -12.66 9.18
CA GLN A 124 -5.92 -11.78 8.37
C GLN A 124 -6.78 -10.75 7.59
N LEU A 125 -7.94 -11.17 7.08
CA LEU A 125 -8.90 -10.25 6.47
C LEU A 125 -9.39 -9.18 7.45
N ALA A 126 -9.57 -9.51 8.74
CA ALA A 126 -9.92 -8.54 9.76
C ALA A 126 -8.83 -7.48 9.97
N VAL A 127 -7.55 -7.88 9.89
CA VAL A 127 -6.41 -6.94 9.92
C VAL A 127 -6.42 -6.05 8.68
N PHE A 128 -6.63 -6.62 7.48
CA PHE A 128 -6.70 -5.86 6.23
C PHE A 128 -7.84 -4.84 6.25
N MET A 129 -9.02 -5.21 6.75
CA MET A 129 -10.13 -4.29 6.93
C MET A 129 -9.80 -3.13 7.88
N GLN A 130 -8.97 -3.35 8.90
CA GLN A 130 -8.56 -2.28 9.81
C GLN A 130 -7.54 -1.32 9.16
N ILE A 131 -6.67 -1.84 8.28
CA ILE A 131 -5.77 -1.03 7.46
C ILE A 131 -6.58 -0.11 6.54
N GLU A 132 -7.56 -0.67 5.83
CA GLU A 132 -8.37 -0.02 4.81
C GLU A 132 -9.62 0.69 5.37
N THR A 133 -9.70 0.90 6.68
CA THR A 133 -10.91 1.51 7.29
C THR A 133 -11.14 2.91 6.72
N PRO A 134 -12.27 3.15 6.03
CA PRO A 134 -12.57 4.44 5.43
C PRO A 134 -12.82 5.51 6.50
N GLU A 135 -12.42 6.76 6.20
CA GLU A 135 -12.65 7.91 7.07
C GLU A 135 -14.15 8.17 7.30
N PHE A 136 -14.95 7.96 6.26
CA PHE A 136 -16.39 8.16 6.26
C PHE A 136 -17.11 6.93 5.67
N PRO A 137 -17.37 5.88 6.46
CA PRO A 137 -18.10 4.74 5.93
C PRO A 137 -19.58 5.16 5.63
N PRO A 138 -20.06 5.01 4.38
CA PRO A 138 -21.40 5.42 3.96
C PRO A 138 -22.53 4.57 4.55
N ILE A 139 -22.20 3.53 5.29
CA ILE A 139 -23.16 2.60 5.89
C ILE A 139 -23.00 2.68 7.40
N GLY A 140 -23.83 3.48 8.07
CA GLY A 140 -24.27 3.39 9.47
C GLY A 140 -23.38 2.77 10.55
N PHE A 141 -22.08 2.91 10.47
CA PHE A 141 -21.11 2.37 11.42
C PHE A 141 -20.25 3.48 12.01
N LEU A 142 -20.83 4.46 12.67
CA LEU A 142 -20.03 5.44 13.41
C LEU A 142 -20.61 5.68 14.78
N GLU A 143 -19.85 5.25 15.75
CA GLU A 143 -19.72 5.93 17.01
C GLU A 143 -18.28 6.42 17.10
N GLU A 144 -18.12 7.76 17.30
CA GLU A 144 -16.91 8.53 17.57
C GLU A 144 -16.05 8.99 16.37
N GLN A 145 -15.58 10.25 16.48
CA GLN A 145 -14.65 10.89 15.56
C GLN A 145 -13.43 10.00 15.33
N ALA A 146 -13.24 9.56 14.10
CA ALA A 146 -12.10 8.76 13.74
C ALA A 146 -10.79 9.50 14.10
N PRO A 147 -9.87 8.86 14.81
CA PRO A 147 -8.52 9.39 14.98
C PRO A 147 -7.87 9.59 13.61
N ALA A 148 -6.73 10.27 13.57
CA ALA A 148 -5.96 10.50 12.34
C ALA A 148 -6.02 9.30 11.39
N THR A 149 -6.57 9.51 10.17
CA THR A 149 -6.76 8.47 9.15
C THR A 149 -5.78 8.64 8.00
N ILE A 150 -5.61 7.61 7.19
CA ILE A 150 -4.84 7.68 5.94
C ILE A 150 -5.47 8.71 5.00
N GLY A 151 -6.82 8.74 4.91
CA GLY A 151 -7.55 9.72 4.11
C GLY A 151 -7.28 11.16 4.52
N ALA A 152 -7.34 11.47 5.82
CA ALA A 152 -7.01 12.80 6.33
C ALA A 152 -5.54 13.22 6.06
N PHE A 153 -4.63 12.26 6.04
CA PHE A 153 -3.25 12.50 5.63
C PHE A 153 -3.16 12.90 4.16
N TYR A 154 -3.82 12.19 3.27
CA TYR A 154 -3.89 12.56 1.85
C TYR A 154 -4.61 13.90 1.63
N ASP A 155 -5.64 14.23 2.41
CA ASP A 155 -6.29 15.55 2.35
C ASP A 155 -5.31 16.69 2.73
N THR A 156 -4.42 16.44 3.69
CA THR A 156 -3.35 17.41 4.03
C THR A 156 -2.36 17.59 2.88
N ILE A 157 -2.02 16.52 2.16
CA ILE A 157 -1.17 16.59 0.96
C ILE A 157 -1.88 17.40 -0.13
N ILE A 158 -3.16 17.14 -0.39
CA ILE A 158 -3.98 17.90 -1.36
C ILE A 158 -4.02 19.38 -1.01
N ALA A 159 -4.33 19.73 0.24
CA ALA A 159 -4.37 21.12 0.71
C ALA A 159 -3.01 21.82 0.54
N SER A 160 -1.91 21.07 0.71
CA SER A 160 -0.56 21.57 0.52
C SER A 160 -0.26 21.84 -0.95
N PHE A 161 -0.65 20.96 -1.88
CA PHE A 161 -0.54 21.22 -3.32
C PHE A 161 -1.35 22.47 -3.74
N GLN A 162 -2.57 22.60 -3.23
CA GLN A 162 -3.43 23.75 -3.52
C GLN A 162 -2.84 25.09 -3.01
N THR A 163 -2.29 25.05 -1.79
CA THR A 163 -1.78 26.27 -1.13
C THR A 163 -0.44 26.69 -1.67
N LEU A 164 0.50 25.75 -1.85
CA LEU A 164 1.84 26.02 -2.33
C LEU A 164 1.88 26.28 -3.83
N ASN A 165 0.99 25.62 -4.58
CA ASN A 165 1.03 25.58 -6.04
C ASN A 165 2.47 25.34 -6.56
N PRO A 166 3.13 24.21 -6.15
CA PRO A 166 4.52 23.99 -6.46
C PRO A 166 4.74 23.88 -7.97
N GLU A 167 5.94 24.23 -8.41
CA GLU A 167 6.35 23.93 -9.78
C GLU A 167 6.35 22.42 -10.01
N ILE A 168 5.68 21.98 -11.07
CA ILE A 168 5.63 20.59 -11.50
C ILE A 168 6.55 20.40 -12.69
N ASP A 169 7.49 19.46 -12.58
CA ASP A 169 8.33 19.07 -13.70
C ASP A 169 7.64 17.97 -14.51
N PRO A 170 7.05 18.26 -15.68
CA PRO A 170 6.39 17.25 -16.52
C PRO A 170 7.37 16.28 -17.18
N ALA A 171 8.67 16.56 -17.13
CA ALA A 171 9.74 15.70 -17.64
C ALA A 171 10.41 14.87 -16.53
N ALA A 172 9.96 14.99 -15.28
CA ALA A 172 10.47 14.18 -14.19
C ALA A 172 10.35 12.69 -14.50
N HIS A 173 11.36 11.92 -14.11
CA HIS A 173 11.33 10.48 -14.24
C HIS A 173 10.19 9.89 -13.42
N ALA A 174 9.45 8.98 -14.02
CA ALA A 174 8.27 8.37 -13.42
C ALA A 174 8.20 6.88 -13.76
N VAL A 175 7.63 6.10 -12.89
CA VAL A 175 7.22 4.73 -13.21
C VAL A 175 5.98 4.79 -14.10
N GLU A 176 6.08 4.22 -15.30
CA GLU A 176 4.94 4.13 -16.22
C GLU A 176 3.95 3.06 -15.71
N LEU A 177 2.72 3.47 -15.54
CA LEU A 177 1.61 2.60 -15.16
C LEU A 177 0.72 2.30 -16.37
N PRO A 178 -0.03 1.18 -16.37
CA PRO A 178 -0.95 0.85 -17.47
C PRO A 178 -1.95 1.97 -17.78
N SER A 179 -2.38 2.71 -16.77
CA SER A 179 -3.28 3.87 -16.90
C SER A 179 -2.67 5.07 -17.63
N ARG A 180 -1.35 5.06 -17.91
CA ARG A 180 -0.61 6.15 -18.56
C ARG A 180 -0.85 7.53 -17.94
N HIS A 181 -1.21 7.57 -16.65
CA HIS A 181 -1.45 8.82 -15.95
C HIS A 181 -0.13 9.58 -15.77
N ARG A 182 -0.07 10.81 -16.28
CA ARG A 182 1.10 11.70 -16.16
C ARG A 182 0.75 12.89 -15.29
N ILE A 183 1.71 13.29 -14.47
CA ILE A 183 1.59 14.44 -13.57
C ILE A 183 2.33 15.61 -14.24
N GLY A 184 1.58 16.48 -14.91
CA GLY A 184 2.11 17.65 -15.59
C GLY A 184 1.68 18.97 -14.97
N THR A 185 0.70 18.93 -14.08
CA THR A 185 0.13 20.11 -13.40
C THR A 185 -0.23 19.79 -11.95
N VAL A 186 -0.44 20.81 -11.12
CA VAL A 186 -0.98 20.64 -9.77
C VAL A 186 -2.38 19.99 -9.79
N ALA A 187 -3.16 20.25 -10.81
CA ALA A 187 -4.48 19.60 -10.96
C ALA A 187 -4.32 18.10 -11.18
N ASP A 188 -3.39 17.64 -12.02
CA ASP A 188 -3.10 16.22 -12.21
C ASP A 188 -2.59 15.57 -10.92
N ALA A 189 -1.76 16.28 -10.13
CA ALA A 189 -1.29 15.79 -8.85
C ALA A 189 -2.46 15.57 -7.86
N ILE A 190 -3.40 16.51 -7.77
CA ILE A 190 -4.58 16.39 -6.92
C ILE A 190 -5.49 15.26 -7.40
N GLU A 191 -5.70 15.12 -8.70
CA GLU A 191 -6.47 14.01 -9.29
C GLU A 191 -5.83 12.65 -8.95
N THR A 192 -4.49 12.56 -9.06
CA THR A 192 -3.73 11.37 -8.67
C THR A 192 -3.96 10.99 -7.22
N ILE A 193 -3.88 11.95 -6.30
CA ILE A 193 -4.08 11.70 -4.86
C ILE A 193 -5.52 11.30 -4.57
N ASN A 194 -6.51 11.95 -5.20
CA ASN A 194 -7.93 11.58 -5.07
C ASN A 194 -8.19 10.16 -5.58
N ARG A 195 -7.49 9.73 -6.62
CA ARG A 195 -7.56 8.36 -7.14
C ARG A 195 -7.05 7.36 -6.09
N ILE A 196 -5.84 7.56 -5.54
CA ILE A 196 -5.28 6.72 -4.47
C ILE A 196 -6.30 6.59 -3.32
N LYS A 197 -6.80 7.73 -2.83
CA LYS A 197 -7.76 7.78 -1.73
C LYS A 197 -9.04 7.02 -2.03
N SER A 198 -9.62 7.22 -3.22
CA SER A 198 -10.91 6.61 -3.58
C SER A 198 -10.83 5.10 -3.87
N GLU A 199 -9.70 4.62 -4.36
CA GLU A 199 -9.47 3.18 -4.59
C GLU A 199 -9.33 2.44 -3.25
N GLY A 200 -8.65 3.02 -2.23
CA GLY A 200 -8.53 2.44 -0.89
C GLY A 200 -9.81 2.51 -0.07
N GLU A 201 -10.35 3.72 0.10
CA GLU A 201 -11.42 4.00 1.07
C GLU A 201 -12.83 4.13 0.46
N GLY A 202 -12.93 4.31 -0.86
CA GLY A 202 -14.20 4.68 -1.52
C GLY A 202 -14.51 6.18 -1.39
N THR A 203 -15.78 6.52 -1.58
CA THR A 203 -16.27 7.89 -1.42
C THR A 203 -17.25 7.98 -0.26
N GLN A 204 -17.56 9.21 0.21
CA GLN A 204 -18.53 9.43 1.28
C GLN A 204 -19.92 8.85 0.97
N ASP A 205 -20.31 8.79 -0.30
CA ASP A 205 -21.64 8.40 -0.73
C ASP A 205 -21.73 6.97 -1.25
N SER A 206 -20.60 6.34 -1.59
CA SER A 206 -20.60 5.04 -2.24
C SER A 206 -19.38 4.20 -1.92
N PRO A 207 -19.54 2.88 -1.76
CA PRO A 207 -18.42 1.94 -1.72
C PRO A 207 -17.74 1.75 -3.09
N ASP A 208 -18.34 2.26 -4.18
CA ASP A 208 -17.80 2.13 -5.53
C ASP A 208 -16.52 2.96 -5.70
N GLN A 209 -15.56 2.44 -6.43
CA GLN A 209 -14.40 3.18 -6.91
C GLN A 209 -14.83 4.09 -8.07
N PRO A 210 -14.58 5.42 -8.02
CA PRO A 210 -14.97 6.32 -9.10
C PRO A 210 -14.23 6.09 -10.42
N SER A 211 -13.04 5.51 -10.35
CA SER A 211 -12.15 5.27 -11.49
C SER A 211 -12.32 3.91 -12.15
N GLY A 212 -13.27 3.09 -11.69
CA GLY A 212 -13.48 1.74 -12.21
C GLY A 212 -13.90 1.74 -13.68
N GLU A 213 -13.00 1.37 -14.58
CA GLU A 213 -13.31 1.08 -16.01
C GLU A 213 -14.26 -0.12 -16.12
N GLU A 214 -14.34 -0.97 -15.08
CA GLU A 214 -15.27 -2.08 -14.97
C GLU A 214 -16.33 -1.78 -13.92
N ARG A 215 -17.60 -1.90 -14.32
CA ARG A 215 -18.75 -1.72 -13.42
C ARG A 215 -18.65 -2.69 -12.25
N GLY A 216 -18.50 -2.16 -11.03
CA GLY A 216 -18.66 -2.92 -9.79
C GLY A 216 -17.35 -3.21 -9.05
N SER A 217 -16.28 -2.49 -9.29
CA SER A 217 -15.13 -2.50 -8.38
C SER A 217 -15.44 -1.66 -7.15
N PHE A 218 -15.37 -2.28 -5.97
CA PHE A 218 -15.50 -1.60 -4.69
C PHE A 218 -14.14 -1.22 -4.14
N ALA A 219 -14.09 -0.21 -3.26
CA ALA A 219 -12.90 0.11 -2.51
C ALA A 219 -12.43 -1.08 -1.65
N HIS A 220 -11.12 -1.10 -1.36
CA HIS A 220 -10.43 -2.24 -0.73
C HIS A 220 -11.12 -2.75 0.53
N TYR A 221 -11.55 -1.82 1.42
CA TYR A 221 -12.28 -2.18 2.63
C TYR A 221 -13.50 -3.06 2.35
N TYR A 222 -14.31 -2.69 1.35
CA TYR A 222 -15.54 -3.42 1.05
C TYR A 222 -15.26 -4.76 0.39
N LEU A 223 -14.23 -4.85 -0.45
CA LEU A 223 -13.78 -6.10 -1.04
C LEU A 223 -13.29 -7.10 0.03
N PHE A 224 -12.46 -6.65 0.98
CA PHE A 224 -12.06 -7.48 2.11
C PHE A 224 -13.25 -7.86 3.00
N LYS A 225 -14.20 -6.95 3.19
CA LYS A 225 -15.39 -7.20 4.00
C LYS A 225 -16.35 -8.20 3.36
N GLU A 226 -16.48 -8.22 2.02
CA GLU A 226 -17.20 -9.29 1.31
C GLU A 226 -16.62 -10.67 1.65
N LEU A 227 -15.29 -10.82 1.53
CA LEU A 227 -14.60 -12.06 1.86
C LEU A 227 -14.73 -12.42 3.34
N TRP A 228 -14.61 -11.46 4.24
CA TRP A 228 -14.72 -11.68 5.69
C TRP A 228 -16.12 -12.11 6.10
N LEU A 229 -17.17 -11.45 5.58
CA LEU A 229 -18.57 -11.80 5.80
C LEU A 229 -19.02 -13.02 4.98
N GLN A 230 -18.23 -13.40 3.97
CA GLN A 230 -18.59 -14.42 2.99
C GLN A 230 -19.92 -14.11 2.28
N LYS A 231 -20.11 -12.83 1.95
CA LYS A 231 -21.32 -12.30 1.31
C LYS A 231 -20.98 -11.15 0.37
N ARG A 232 -21.55 -11.21 -0.84
CA ARG A 232 -21.41 -10.10 -1.79
C ARG A 232 -22.16 -8.86 -1.31
N LEU A 233 -21.53 -7.71 -1.52
CA LEU A 233 -22.15 -6.40 -1.33
C LEU A 233 -23.08 -6.12 -2.50
N VAL A 234 -24.33 -5.81 -2.22
CA VAL A 234 -25.36 -5.54 -3.21
C VAL A 234 -26.18 -4.33 -2.83
N LYS A 235 -26.76 -3.65 -3.83
CA LYS A 235 -27.66 -2.52 -3.59
C LYS A 235 -29.12 -3.00 -3.61
N VAL A 236 -29.78 -2.97 -2.47
CA VAL A 236 -31.18 -3.40 -2.30
C VAL A 236 -32.01 -2.19 -1.88
N GLY A 237 -33.04 -1.83 -2.65
CA GLY A 237 -33.89 -0.69 -2.35
C GLY A 237 -33.12 0.64 -2.21
N GLY A 238 -32.05 0.81 -2.97
CA GLY A 238 -31.19 2.01 -2.93
C GLY A 238 -30.14 2.02 -1.80
N ARG A 239 -30.11 1.01 -0.94
CA ARG A 239 -29.16 0.89 0.18
C ARG A 239 -28.17 -0.25 -0.06
N TRP A 240 -26.93 -0.05 0.33
CA TRP A 240 -25.89 -1.08 0.29
C TRP A 240 -26.07 -2.08 1.43
N SER A 241 -25.90 -3.37 1.12
CA SER A 241 -26.03 -4.47 2.09
C SER A 241 -25.19 -5.67 1.69
N PHE A 242 -24.51 -6.29 2.65
CA PHE A 242 -23.80 -7.57 2.47
C PHE A 242 -24.78 -8.75 2.52
N SER A 243 -25.75 -8.76 1.62
CA SER A 243 -26.83 -9.76 1.53
C SER A 243 -26.85 -10.50 0.19
N GLY A 244 -25.87 -10.30 -0.65
CA GLY A 244 -25.76 -10.97 -1.95
C GLY A 244 -25.33 -12.43 -1.84
N ALA A 245 -24.85 -13.00 -2.94
CA ALA A 245 -24.43 -14.39 -3.03
C ALA A 245 -23.38 -14.74 -1.96
N HIS A 246 -23.40 -16.00 -1.52
CA HIS A 246 -22.38 -16.55 -0.61
C HIS A 246 -21.02 -16.60 -1.31
N ILE A 247 -19.95 -16.41 -0.56
CA ILE A 247 -18.55 -16.52 -1.00
C ILE A 247 -17.88 -17.57 -0.12
N ASP A 248 -17.36 -18.63 -0.72
CA ASP A 248 -16.51 -19.57 -0.01
C ASP A 248 -15.09 -19.03 0.11
N LEU A 249 -14.53 -19.10 1.31
CA LEU A 249 -13.11 -18.78 1.49
C LEU A 249 -12.23 -19.87 0.88
N PRO A 250 -11.05 -19.52 0.36
CA PRO A 250 -10.16 -20.48 -0.27
C PRO A 250 -9.52 -21.43 0.75
N ASP A 251 -9.15 -22.62 0.28
CA ASP A 251 -8.16 -23.43 0.97
C ASP A 251 -6.78 -22.78 0.84
N VAL A 252 -6.02 -22.76 1.91
CA VAL A 252 -4.70 -22.09 1.94
C VAL A 252 -3.59 -23.01 2.43
N TYR A 253 -2.38 -22.75 1.96
CA TYR A 253 -1.17 -23.32 2.55
C TYR A 253 -0.89 -22.65 3.88
N ASP A 254 -0.53 -23.43 4.90
CA ASP A 254 0.07 -22.92 6.12
C ASP A 254 1.57 -22.77 5.95
N PHE A 255 2.12 -21.73 6.56
CA PHE A 255 3.55 -21.49 6.58
C PHE A 255 3.97 -20.86 7.92
N ARG A 256 5.24 -20.98 8.24
CA ARG A 256 5.87 -20.49 9.47
C ARG A 256 7.07 -19.60 9.12
N PRO A 257 7.56 -18.79 10.05
CA PRO A 257 8.80 -18.03 9.85
C PRO A 257 9.93 -18.94 9.39
N SER A 258 10.75 -18.45 8.47
CA SER A 258 11.94 -19.15 8.00
C SER A 258 12.96 -19.25 9.12
N PRO A 259 13.67 -20.40 9.29
CA PRO A 259 14.78 -20.49 10.22
C PRO A 259 15.91 -19.57 9.78
N ALA A 260 16.75 -19.15 10.74
CA ALA A 260 17.90 -18.31 10.43
C ALA A 260 18.93 -19.05 9.56
N GLU A 261 19.21 -20.33 9.90
CA GLU A 261 20.15 -21.15 9.17
C GLU A 261 19.68 -22.63 9.09
N PRO A 262 19.69 -23.22 7.91
CA PRO A 262 19.78 -22.56 6.61
C PRO A 262 18.54 -21.70 6.36
N ASN A 263 18.72 -20.46 5.87
CA ASN A 263 17.61 -19.56 5.59
C ASN A 263 17.01 -19.88 4.19
N PRO A 264 15.82 -20.49 4.11
CA PRO A 264 15.19 -20.79 2.83
C PRO A 264 14.73 -19.55 2.08
N SER A 265 14.61 -18.39 2.75
CA SER A 265 14.19 -17.11 2.15
C SER A 265 15.37 -16.26 1.66
N ALA A 266 16.61 -16.70 1.74
CA ALA A 266 17.77 -15.87 1.38
C ALA A 266 17.73 -15.40 -0.09
N GLU A 267 17.44 -16.30 -1.03
CA GLU A 267 17.32 -15.93 -2.45
C GLU A 267 16.15 -14.96 -2.69
N PHE A 268 15.00 -15.21 -2.04
CA PHE A 268 13.85 -14.33 -2.08
C PHE A 268 14.20 -12.93 -1.58
N ASN A 269 14.87 -12.82 -0.44
CA ASN A 269 15.24 -11.54 0.17
C ASN A 269 16.23 -10.75 -0.71
N ARG A 270 17.23 -11.41 -1.31
CA ARG A 270 18.14 -10.76 -2.28
C ARG A 270 17.41 -10.26 -3.52
N THR A 271 16.54 -11.09 -4.12
CA THR A 271 15.73 -10.69 -5.27
C THR A 271 14.83 -9.51 -4.94
N PHE A 272 14.23 -9.51 -3.74
CA PHE A 272 13.40 -8.43 -3.23
C PHE A 272 14.19 -7.13 -3.05
N SER A 273 15.36 -7.18 -2.42
CA SER A 273 16.21 -6.01 -2.21
C SER A 273 16.71 -5.44 -3.53
N GLN A 274 17.11 -6.29 -4.48
CA GLN A 274 17.50 -5.86 -5.82
C GLN A 274 16.34 -5.21 -6.56
N LEU A 275 15.13 -5.75 -6.46
CA LEU A 275 13.93 -5.14 -7.06
C LEU A 275 13.68 -3.72 -6.54
N LEU A 276 13.86 -3.47 -5.24
CA LEU A 276 13.72 -2.12 -4.68
C LEU A 276 14.80 -1.17 -5.21
N CYS A 277 16.06 -1.62 -5.31
CA CYS A 277 17.13 -0.84 -5.92
C CYS A 277 16.79 -0.51 -7.39
N ASP A 278 16.34 -1.49 -8.16
CA ASP A 278 15.97 -1.32 -9.56
C ASP A 278 14.80 -0.33 -9.71
N LEU A 279 13.76 -0.44 -8.86
CA LEU A 279 12.64 0.50 -8.87
C LEU A 279 13.07 1.92 -8.52
N GLU A 280 13.99 2.13 -7.58
CA GLU A 280 14.53 3.45 -7.28
C GLU A 280 15.19 4.08 -8.51
N THR A 281 15.85 3.28 -9.36
CA THR A 281 16.47 3.80 -10.59
C THR A 281 15.44 4.29 -11.61
N CYS A 282 14.18 3.79 -11.56
CA CYS A 282 13.13 4.31 -12.44
C CYS A 282 12.88 5.81 -12.20
N TRP A 283 12.86 6.25 -10.93
CA TRP A 283 12.67 7.66 -10.58
C TRP A 283 13.95 8.49 -10.63
N THR A 284 15.11 7.90 -10.41
CA THR A 284 16.37 8.64 -10.31
C THR A 284 17.10 8.79 -11.64
N SER A 285 16.91 7.86 -12.57
CA SER A 285 17.61 7.85 -13.87
C SER A 285 16.72 7.50 -15.06
N GLY A 286 15.42 7.29 -14.87
CA GLY A 286 14.49 6.92 -15.94
C GLY A 286 14.71 5.50 -16.47
N ALA A 287 15.34 4.60 -15.71
CA ALA A 287 15.46 3.21 -16.09
C ALA A 287 14.08 2.54 -16.20
N PRO A 288 13.86 1.60 -17.12
CA PRO A 288 12.62 0.84 -17.18
C PRO A 288 12.48 -0.07 -15.95
N PRO A 289 11.27 -0.31 -15.43
CA PRO A 289 11.06 -1.20 -14.29
C PRO A 289 11.45 -2.64 -14.63
N ASN A 290 12.11 -3.32 -13.67
CA ASN A 290 12.52 -4.72 -13.81
C ASN A 290 11.34 -5.67 -13.57
N VAL A 291 10.44 -5.77 -14.53
CA VAL A 291 9.24 -6.62 -14.47
C VAL A 291 9.60 -8.11 -14.28
N ALA A 292 10.73 -8.55 -14.85
CA ALA A 292 11.18 -9.94 -14.73
C ALA A 292 11.48 -10.29 -13.26
N ALA A 293 12.08 -9.37 -12.49
CA ALA A 293 12.35 -9.58 -11.07
C ALA A 293 11.05 -9.68 -10.26
N MET A 294 9.99 -8.95 -10.62
CA MET A 294 8.67 -9.09 -9.99
C MET A 294 8.09 -10.50 -10.17
N PHE A 295 8.14 -11.05 -11.39
CA PHE A 295 7.71 -12.43 -11.64
C PHE A 295 8.57 -13.46 -10.92
N GLN A 296 9.89 -13.26 -10.89
CA GLN A 296 10.79 -14.14 -10.15
C GLN A 296 10.46 -14.14 -8.66
N LEU A 297 10.22 -12.98 -8.08
CA LEU A 297 9.83 -12.85 -6.67
C LEU A 297 8.53 -13.61 -6.35
N GLN A 298 7.54 -13.51 -7.24
CA GLN A 298 6.29 -14.28 -7.11
C GLN A 298 6.54 -15.79 -7.14
N ILE A 299 7.38 -16.27 -8.05
CA ILE A 299 7.72 -17.70 -8.16
C ILE A 299 8.39 -18.19 -6.87
N LEU A 300 9.40 -17.46 -6.40
CA LEU A 300 10.14 -17.78 -5.17
C LEU A 300 9.23 -17.75 -3.93
N GLY A 301 8.38 -16.71 -3.82
CA GLY A 301 7.45 -16.58 -2.70
C GLY A 301 6.42 -17.70 -2.64
N ARG A 302 5.82 -18.07 -3.79
CA ARG A 302 4.88 -19.20 -3.87
C ARG A 302 5.57 -20.55 -3.59
N ASP A 303 6.80 -20.75 -4.02
CA ASP A 303 7.57 -21.97 -3.70
C ASP A 303 7.85 -22.07 -2.20
N LEU A 304 8.31 -20.99 -1.57
CA LEU A 304 8.51 -20.95 -0.12
C LEU A 304 7.25 -21.32 0.64
N ILE A 305 6.11 -20.72 0.31
CA ILE A 305 4.82 -21.00 0.96
C ILE A 305 4.41 -22.46 0.77
N LYS A 306 4.53 -23.04 -0.43
CA LYS A 306 4.24 -24.46 -0.70
C LYS A 306 5.12 -25.40 0.13
N ARG A 307 6.34 -24.99 0.42
CA ARG A 307 7.29 -25.73 1.30
C ARG A 307 7.04 -25.47 2.79
N GLY A 308 6.04 -24.64 3.15
CA GLY A 308 5.68 -24.30 4.53
C GLY A 308 6.56 -23.23 5.17
N PHE A 309 7.25 -22.42 4.38
CA PHE A 309 8.06 -21.31 4.85
C PHE A 309 7.48 -19.96 4.44
N ARG A 310 7.69 -18.95 5.29
CA ARG A 310 7.25 -17.58 5.07
C ARG A 310 8.25 -16.85 4.16
N PRO A 311 7.82 -16.19 3.06
CA PRO A 311 8.60 -15.14 2.41
C PRO A 311 8.83 -14.02 3.43
N GLU A 312 10.10 -13.66 3.69
CA GLU A 312 10.41 -12.79 4.82
C GLU A 312 10.36 -11.30 4.47
N PHE A 313 10.54 -10.93 3.20
CA PHE A 313 10.62 -9.54 2.74
C PHE A 313 11.62 -8.72 3.57
N ARG A 314 12.78 -9.28 3.85
CA ARG A 314 13.86 -8.61 4.56
C ARG A 314 14.86 -8.03 3.59
N TRP A 315 15.45 -6.91 3.98
CA TRP A 315 16.58 -6.37 3.25
C TRP A 315 17.77 -7.33 3.33
N ASP A 316 18.37 -7.60 2.18
CA ASP A 316 19.56 -8.42 2.04
C ASP A 316 20.42 -7.80 0.93
N ASP A 317 21.52 -7.15 1.30
CA ASP A 317 22.46 -6.49 0.38
C ASP A 317 23.56 -7.43 -0.12
N GLY A 318 23.49 -8.72 0.23
CA GLY A 318 24.46 -9.73 -0.16
C GLY A 318 25.77 -9.68 0.62
N THR A 319 25.83 -8.92 1.72
CA THR A 319 27.05 -8.79 2.56
C THR A 319 27.06 -9.76 3.76
N SER A 320 26.04 -10.61 3.90
CA SER A 320 25.87 -11.56 5.03
C SER A 320 26.43 -12.92 4.71
#